data_aa6f413712fbe8185d34aed5ca519682
#
_entry.id   aa6f413712fbe8185d34aed5ca519682
#
_cell.length_a   1.000
_cell.length_b   1.000
_cell.length_c   1.000
_cell.angle_alpha   90.00
_cell.angle_beta   90.00
_cell.angle_gamma   90.00
#
_symmetry.space_group_name_H-M   'P 1'
#
loop_
_entity.id
_entity.type
_entity.pdbx_description
1 polymer ?
#
loop_
_entity_poly.entity_id
_entity_poly.type
_entity_poly.pdbx_seq_one_letter_code
_entity_poly.pdbx_strand_id
1 'polypeptide(L)'
;MKQKQWITVAIITMALTLTSCGTIKKSANTVGATTTPVTTTEKVEASKDFISIEEAIDMVENPEKIASITKKYGYKLKENYEIYRLDKFSKMYYKNCRLAKILTAGKYEDYPKPLQKGVSSYVAFQDGAVIIGVFNQSAYDNLVAQVKAASFVLDMPGNEDVYKKDNRTIGCNEGLKTVRVQ
;
A
#
# COMPACT_ATOMS: atom_id res chain seq x y z
N MET A 1 8.41 8.12 59.10
CA MET A 1 7.67 6.88 59.42
C MET A 1 7.54 6.09 58.12
N LYS A 2 8.44 5.12 57.82
CA LYS A 2 8.37 3.68 58.12
C LYS A 2 6.96 3.13 57.78
N GLN A 3 6.80 2.31 56.74
CA GLN A 3 6.91 0.84 56.65
C GLN A 3 6.78 0.41 55.20
N LYS A 4 7.66 -0.34 54.58
CA LYS A 4 8.00 -1.77 54.62
C LYS A 4 6.91 -2.68 54.01
N GLN A 5 7.32 -3.23 52.79
CA GLN A 5 7.36 -4.65 52.38
C GLN A 5 6.01 -5.41 52.30
N TRP A 6 5.82 -6.16 51.19
CA TRP A 6 6.12 -7.60 51.10
C TRP A 6 6.09 -8.10 49.65
N ILE A 7 7.08 -8.88 49.34
CA ILE A 7 7.31 -9.71 48.17
C ILE A 7 6.43 -10.96 48.27
N THR A 8 5.80 -11.35 47.19
CA THR A 8 5.44 -12.77 47.04
C THR A 8 5.70 -13.21 45.59
N VAL A 9 6.75 -14.00 45.46
CA VAL A 9 7.13 -14.82 44.31
C VAL A 9 6.21 -16.05 44.32
N ALA A 10 5.56 -16.34 43.22
CA ALA A 10 4.96 -17.63 42.98
C ALA A 10 5.46 -18.17 41.63
N ILE A 11 6.42 -19.04 41.74
CA ILE A 11 6.91 -19.94 40.70
C ILE A 11 5.90 -21.09 40.60
N ILE A 12 5.32 -21.32 39.44
CA ILE A 12 4.69 -22.58 39.10
C ILE A 12 5.28 -23.11 37.81
N THR A 13 6.17 -24.09 38.00
CA THR A 13 6.63 -25.05 37.01
C THR A 13 5.59 -26.15 36.86
N MET A 14 5.26 -26.53 35.62
CA MET A 14 4.82 -27.88 35.23
C MET A 14 4.57 -27.90 33.72
N ALA A 15 5.20 -28.65 33.00
CA ALA A 15 5.60 -30.02 32.81
C ALA A 15 5.25 -30.40 31.34
N LEU A 16 6.29 -30.93 30.68
CA LEU A 16 6.25 -31.54 29.35
C LEU A 16 5.24 -32.68 29.25
N THR A 17 4.59 -32.80 28.12
CA THR A 17 4.17 -34.11 27.58
C THR A 17 4.51 -34.20 26.10
N LEU A 18 5.54 -34.96 25.81
CA LEU A 18 5.85 -35.58 24.54
C LEU A 18 5.03 -36.86 24.41
N THR A 19 4.30 -37.02 23.34
CA THR A 19 3.89 -38.27 22.68
C THR A 19 3.21 -37.85 21.38
N SER A 20 3.57 -38.33 20.20
CA SER A 20 3.52 -39.72 19.80
C SER A 20 4.26 -39.94 18.47
N CYS A 21 4.96 -41.03 18.40
CA CYS A 21 5.47 -41.68 17.21
C CYS A 21 4.37 -42.04 16.20
N GLY A 22 4.61 -41.81 14.92
CA GLY A 22 3.84 -42.33 13.77
C GLY A 22 4.80 -42.79 12.68
N THR A 23 5.24 -44.01 12.77
CA THR A 23 5.65 -45.01 11.79
C THR A 23 6.08 -44.55 10.38
N ILE A 24 7.37 -44.73 10.15
CA ILE A 24 8.02 -44.75 8.82
C ILE A 24 7.62 -46.04 8.11
N LYS A 25 6.99 -45.95 6.92
CA LYS A 25 7.06 -47.00 5.88
C LYS A 25 7.86 -46.51 4.71
N LYS A 26 9.05 -47.08 4.60
CA LYS A 26 9.98 -46.99 3.50
C LYS A 26 9.38 -47.70 2.28
N SER A 27 9.20 -47.00 1.18
CA SER A 27 9.16 -47.63 -0.13
C SER A 27 9.87 -46.72 -1.14
N ALA A 28 10.95 -47.23 -1.65
CA ALA A 28 11.71 -46.63 -2.74
C ALA A 28 10.91 -46.78 -4.04
N ASN A 29 10.79 -45.68 -4.80
CA ASN A 29 10.98 -45.74 -6.25
C ASN A 29 11.23 -44.33 -6.80
N THR A 30 12.35 -44.24 -7.46
CA THR A 30 12.89 -43.18 -8.29
C THR A 30 11.95 -42.84 -9.42
N VAL A 31 11.54 -41.58 -9.60
CA VAL A 31 11.49 -40.90 -10.93
C VAL A 31 11.47 -39.38 -10.62
N GLY A 32 12.38 -38.66 -11.26
CA GLY A 32 12.46 -37.20 -11.12
C GLY A 32 11.18 -36.53 -11.63
N ALA A 33 10.57 -35.77 -10.75
CA ALA A 33 9.59 -34.76 -11.12
C ALA A 33 10.16 -33.42 -10.67
N THR A 34 10.58 -32.63 -11.65
CA THR A 34 10.86 -31.20 -11.49
C THR A 34 9.56 -30.55 -11.05
N THR A 35 9.41 -30.36 -9.75
CA THR A 35 8.33 -29.52 -9.21
C THR A 35 8.69 -28.07 -9.47
N THR A 36 8.19 -27.54 -10.58
CA THR A 36 8.04 -26.11 -10.77
C THR A 36 7.19 -25.59 -9.61
N PRO A 37 7.62 -24.58 -8.84
CA PRO A 37 6.75 -23.99 -7.83
C PRO A 37 5.58 -23.33 -8.56
N VAL A 38 4.39 -23.92 -8.45
CA VAL A 38 3.15 -23.25 -8.81
C VAL A 38 3.00 -22.10 -7.80
N THR A 39 3.42 -20.91 -8.20
CA THR A 39 3.13 -19.69 -7.49
C THR A 39 1.62 -19.47 -7.60
N THR A 40 0.88 -19.96 -6.62
CA THR A 40 -0.53 -19.60 -6.47
C THR A 40 -0.53 -18.09 -6.14
N THR A 41 -0.81 -17.27 -7.15
CA THR A 41 -0.96 -15.82 -6.97
C THR A 41 -2.22 -15.62 -6.14
N GLU A 42 -2.06 -15.44 -4.84
CA GLU A 42 -3.17 -15.15 -3.93
C GLU A 42 -3.80 -13.83 -4.41
N LYS A 43 -5.07 -13.88 -4.80
CA LYS A 43 -5.79 -12.70 -5.30
C LYS A 43 -5.99 -11.72 -4.14
N VAL A 44 -5.18 -10.66 -4.12
CA VAL A 44 -5.32 -9.58 -3.15
C VAL A 44 -6.61 -8.83 -3.43
N GLU A 45 -7.51 -8.78 -2.44
CA GLU A 45 -8.75 -8.01 -2.56
C GLU A 45 -8.43 -6.51 -2.48
N ALA A 46 -8.84 -5.78 -3.52
CA ALA A 46 -8.69 -4.34 -3.57
C ALA A 46 -9.67 -3.67 -2.58
N SER A 47 -9.25 -2.56 -1.99
CA SER A 47 -10.11 -1.77 -1.11
C SER A 47 -11.33 -1.24 -1.85
N LYS A 48 -12.47 -1.20 -1.17
CA LYS A 48 -13.71 -0.59 -1.67
C LYS A 48 -13.73 0.94 -1.50
N ASP A 49 -12.78 1.49 -0.75
CA ASP A 49 -12.77 2.89 -0.36
C ASP A 49 -11.93 3.78 -1.26
N PHE A 50 -10.97 3.22 -2.00
CA PHE A 50 -10.08 3.97 -2.88
C PHE A 50 -9.68 3.15 -4.11
N ILE A 51 -9.11 3.83 -5.08
CA ILE A 51 -8.72 3.30 -6.38
C ILE A 51 -7.71 2.17 -6.23
N SER A 52 -7.91 1.08 -6.97
CA SER A 52 -6.99 -0.06 -7.05
C SER A 52 -5.81 0.22 -7.98
N ILE A 53 -4.78 -0.62 -7.90
CA ILE A 53 -3.63 -0.56 -8.82
C ILE A 53 -4.08 -0.86 -10.26
N GLU A 54 -4.98 -1.81 -10.47
CA GLU A 54 -5.53 -2.12 -11.79
C GLU A 54 -6.26 -0.91 -12.40
N GLU A 55 -7.09 -0.23 -11.61
CA GLU A 55 -7.78 0.99 -12.05
C GLU A 55 -6.80 2.15 -12.31
N ALA A 56 -5.72 2.27 -11.54
CA ALA A 56 -4.69 3.28 -11.80
C ALA A 56 -3.93 3.00 -13.11
N ILE A 57 -3.65 1.73 -13.41
CA ILE A 57 -3.10 1.32 -14.69
C ILE A 57 -4.06 1.67 -15.82
N ASP A 58 -5.33 1.34 -15.67
CA ASP A 58 -6.38 1.66 -16.67
C ASP A 58 -6.50 3.18 -16.90
N MET A 59 -6.31 4.01 -15.86
CA MET A 59 -6.29 5.48 -16.01
C MET A 59 -5.10 6.01 -16.81
N VAL A 60 -3.94 5.35 -16.72
CA VAL A 60 -2.76 5.70 -17.52
C VAL A 60 -2.98 5.32 -18.98
N GLU A 61 -3.55 4.15 -19.24
CA GLU A 61 -3.80 3.63 -20.58
C GLU A 61 -4.99 4.28 -21.27
N ASN A 62 -6.02 4.60 -20.51
CA ASN A 62 -7.32 5.08 -21.00
C ASN A 62 -7.75 6.34 -20.24
N PRO A 63 -7.14 7.52 -20.53
CA PRO A 63 -7.41 8.76 -19.80
C PRO A 63 -8.88 9.20 -19.80
N GLU A 64 -9.68 8.76 -20.77
CA GLU A 64 -11.13 9.02 -20.84
C GLU A 64 -11.92 8.35 -19.71
N LYS A 65 -11.38 7.28 -19.09
CA LYS A 65 -12.00 6.57 -17.96
C LYS A 65 -11.77 7.24 -16.61
N ILE A 66 -10.84 8.18 -16.52
CA ILE A 66 -10.48 8.84 -15.26
C ILE A 66 -11.72 9.38 -14.52
N ALA A 67 -12.60 10.09 -15.25
CA ALA A 67 -13.78 10.69 -14.65
C ALA A 67 -14.77 9.65 -14.10
N SER A 68 -14.98 8.54 -14.80
CA SER A 68 -15.88 7.48 -14.37
C SER A 68 -15.32 6.72 -13.17
N ILE A 69 -14.03 6.38 -13.19
CA ILE A 69 -13.36 5.66 -12.11
C ILE A 69 -13.33 6.52 -10.84
N THR A 70 -12.91 7.78 -10.93
CA THR A 70 -12.87 8.68 -9.76
C THR A 70 -14.26 8.96 -9.17
N LYS A 71 -15.28 9.08 -10.03
CA LYS A 71 -16.68 9.26 -9.61
C LYS A 71 -17.21 8.04 -8.83
N LYS A 72 -16.86 6.82 -9.23
CA LYS A 72 -17.24 5.57 -8.55
C LYS A 72 -16.90 5.61 -7.05
N TYR A 73 -15.77 6.20 -6.69
CA TYR A 73 -15.29 6.32 -5.30
C TYR A 73 -15.69 7.62 -4.61
N GLY A 74 -16.38 8.53 -5.30
CA GLY A 74 -16.82 9.81 -4.73
C GLY A 74 -15.70 10.84 -4.56
N TYR A 75 -14.66 10.79 -5.39
CA TYR A 75 -13.63 11.82 -5.41
C TYR A 75 -14.13 13.15 -5.95
N LYS A 76 -13.57 14.25 -5.42
CA LYS A 76 -13.76 15.62 -5.92
C LYS A 76 -12.53 16.03 -6.73
N LEU A 77 -12.75 16.75 -7.84
CA LEU A 77 -11.67 17.24 -8.68
C LEU A 77 -11.21 18.64 -8.23
N LYS A 78 -9.90 18.83 -8.20
CA LYS A 78 -9.23 20.13 -8.19
C LYS A 78 -8.26 20.19 -9.37
N GLU A 79 -8.54 21.06 -10.34
CA GLU A 79 -7.64 21.29 -11.47
C GLU A 79 -6.51 22.24 -11.09
N ASN A 80 -5.36 22.09 -11.77
CA ASN A 80 -4.18 22.94 -11.62
C ASN A 80 -3.79 23.12 -10.14
N TYR A 81 -3.76 22.02 -9.38
CA TYR A 81 -3.38 22.05 -8.00
C TYR A 81 -1.85 22.08 -7.85
N GLU A 82 -1.38 23.06 -7.11
CA GLU A 82 0.04 23.25 -6.85
C GLU A 82 0.29 23.32 -5.34
N ILE A 83 1.25 22.53 -4.86
CA ILE A 83 1.84 22.66 -3.54
C ILE A 83 3.04 23.57 -3.68
N TYR A 84 3.00 24.73 -3.06
CA TYR A 84 3.95 25.82 -3.25
C TYR A 84 5.42 25.33 -3.20
N ARG A 85 6.14 25.51 -4.32
CA ARG A 85 7.54 25.10 -4.53
C ARG A 85 7.86 23.62 -4.32
N LEU A 86 6.84 22.74 -4.19
CA LEU A 86 7.04 21.31 -4.03
C LEU A 86 6.59 20.54 -5.27
N ASP A 87 5.30 20.54 -5.55
CA ASP A 87 4.72 19.78 -6.64
C ASP A 87 3.64 20.55 -7.39
N LYS A 88 3.52 20.27 -8.69
CA LYS A 88 2.48 20.79 -9.55
C LYS A 88 1.76 19.64 -10.24
N PHE A 89 0.46 19.56 -10.03
CA PHE A 89 -0.40 18.51 -10.57
C PHE A 89 -1.39 19.10 -11.59
N SER A 90 -1.51 18.46 -12.74
CA SER A 90 -2.52 18.86 -13.74
C SER A 90 -3.94 18.66 -13.22
N LYS A 91 -4.15 17.56 -12.49
CA LYS A 91 -5.42 17.23 -11.81
C LYS A 91 -5.11 16.60 -10.46
N MET A 92 -5.90 16.96 -9.46
CA MET A 92 -5.91 16.35 -8.13
C MET A 92 -7.35 15.92 -7.81
N TYR A 93 -7.56 14.62 -7.72
CA TYR A 93 -8.79 14.06 -7.20
C TYR A 93 -8.61 13.74 -5.72
N TYR A 94 -9.53 14.14 -4.86
CA TYR A 94 -9.40 13.96 -3.41
C TYR A 94 -10.70 13.54 -2.75
N LYS A 95 -10.60 12.72 -1.74
CA LYS A 95 -11.74 12.20 -0.97
C LYS A 95 -11.40 12.28 0.53
N ASN A 96 -12.28 12.92 1.30
CA ASN A 96 -12.12 13.07 2.75
C ASN A 96 -10.75 13.68 3.15
N CYS A 97 -10.21 14.57 2.31
CA CYS A 97 -8.94 15.26 2.54
C CYS A 97 -9.15 16.76 2.54
N ARG A 98 -8.34 17.46 3.32
CA ARG A 98 -8.10 18.89 3.15
C ARG A 98 -6.86 19.07 2.29
N LEU A 99 -6.98 19.79 1.18
CA LEU A 99 -5.84 20.10 0.31
C LEU A 99 -4.91 21.11 1.02
N ALA A 100 -3.60 20.98 0.78
CA ALA A 100 -2.60 21.91 1.24
C ALA A 100 -2.86 23.32 0.69
N LYS A 101 -2.54 24.34 1.46
CA LYS A 101 -2.74 25.75 1.10
C LYS A 101 -1.65 26.62 1.66
N ILE A 102 -1.48 27.80 1.07
CA ILE A 102 -0.67 28.86 1.66
C ILE A 102 -1.44 29.44 2.83
N LEU A 103 -0.86 29.43 4.03
CA LEU A 103 -1.47 29.96 5.24
C LEU A 103 -1.10 31.43 5.43
N THR A 104 0.19 31.76 5.24
CA THR A 104 0.74 33.12 5.29
C THR A 104 2.00 33.17 4.40
N ALA A 105 2.56 34.37 4.17
CA ALA A 105 3.85 34.50 3.53
C ALA A 105 4.91 33.68 4.30
N GLY A 106 5.48 32.68 3.62
CA GLY A 106 6.46 31.76 4.19
C GLY A 106 5.91 30.63 5.06
N LYS A 107 4.57 30.51 5.26
CA LYS A 107 3.93 29.38 5.92
C LYS A 107 2.93 28.73 4.98
N TYR A 108 3.10 27.44 4.74
CA TYR A 108 2.21 26.62 3.92
C TYR A 108 2.08 25.22 4.51
N GLU A 109 1.00 24.54 4.16
CA GLU A 109 0.85 23.11 4.43
C GLU A 109 1.50 22.36 3.27
N ASP A 110 2.19 21.27 3.57
CA ASP A 110 2.88 20.46 2.54
C ASP A 110 1.87 19.69 1.68
N TYR A 111 1.55 18.50 2.06
CA TYR A 111 0.65 17.62 1.29
C TYR A 111 -0.77 17.62 1.85
N PRO A 112 -1.75 17.06 1.08
CA PRO A 112 -3.12 16.90 1.58
C PRO A 112 -3.15 16.21 2.94
N LYS A 113 -4.07 16.63 3.80
CA LYS A 113 -4.24 16.07 5.17
C LYS A 113 -5.55 15.30 5.28
N PRO A 114 -5.56 14.14 5.95
CA PRO A 114 -6.76 13.34 6.09
C PRO A 114 -7.78 14.03 7.00
N LEU A 115 -9.05 13.95 6.64
CA LEU A 115 -10.18 14.39 7.47
C LEU A 115 -10.90 13.22 8.12
N GLN A 116 -10.77 12.01 7.55
CA GLN A 116 -11.43 10.82 8.04
C GLN A 116 -10.48 9.63 8.03
N LYS A 117 -10.34 8.98 9.18
CA LYS A 117 -9.44 7.83 9.34
C LYS A 117 -9.88 6.68 8.44
N GLY A 118 -8.92 6.08 7.75
CA GLY A 118 -9.11 4.85 6.98
C GLY A 118 -9.64 5.03 5.55
N VAL A 119 -10.37 6.12 5.26
CA VAL A 119 -11.03 6.32 3.95
C VAL A 119 -10.57 7.60 3.23
N SER A 120 -9.67 8.37 3.82
CA SER A 120 -9.08 9.54 3.18
C SER A 120 -8.05 9.09 2.15
N SER A 121 -8.10 9.66 0.96
CA SER A 121 -7.16 9.36 -0.13
C SER A 121 -7.18 10.45 -1.20
N TYR A 122 -6.16 10.48 -2.04
CA TYR A 122 -6.13 11.33 -3.22
C TYR A 122 -5.52 10.59 -4.41
N VAL A 123 -5.81 11.09 -5.60
CA VAL A 123 -5.22 10.64 -6.86
C VAL A 123 -4.76 11.86 -7.63
N ALA A 124 -3.46 11.97 -7.85
CA ALA A 124 -2.83 13.09 -8.53
C ALA A 124 -2.29 12.66 -9.90
N PHE A 125 -2.28 13.62 -10.83
CA PHE A 125 -1.76 13.42 -12.19
C PHE A 125 -0.61 14.39 -12.43
N GLN A 126 0.56 13.82 -12.69
CA GLN A 126 1.80 14.55 -12.91
C GLN A 126 2.66 13.84 -13.96
N ASP A 127 3.09 14.56 -14.97
CA ASP A 127 4.04 14.06 -16.00
C ASP A 127 3.64 12.71 -16.63
N GLY A 128 2.36 12.52 -16.88
CA GLY A 128 1.80 11.28 -17.43
C GLY A 128 1.62 10.14 -16.42
N ALA A 129 2.03 10.32 -15.17
CA ALA A 129 1.85 9.36 -14.10
C ALA A 129 0.54 9.59 -13.32
N VAL A 130 0.01 8.50 -12.77
CA VAL A 130 -1.08 8.49 -11.79
C VAL A 130 -0.49 8.17 -10.42
N ILE A 131 -0.70 9.05 -9.44
CA ILE A 131 -0.19 8.92 -8.07
C ILE A 131 -1.38 8.71 -7.13
N ILE A 132 -1.44 7.56 -6.48
CA ILE A 132 -2.42 7.27 -5.43
C ILE A 132 -1.77 7.60 -4.08
N GLY A 133 -2.39 8.46 -3.28
CA GLY A 133 -1.96 8.75 -1.91
C GLY A 133 -3.00 8.31 -0.89
N VAL A 134 -2.55 7.59 0.13
CA VAL A 134 -3.35 7.13 1.27
C VAL A 134 -2.71 7.60 2.58
N PHE A 135 -3.41 7.49 3.72
CA PHE A 135 -2.95 8.10 4.97
C PHE A 135 -2.78 7.11 6.13
N ASN A 136 -2.86 5.82 5.84
CA ASN A 136 -2.62 4.79 6.86
C ASN A 136 -1.84 3.62 6.26
N GLN A 137 -1.12 2.91 7.13
CA GLN A 137 -0.23 1.82 6.74
C GLN A 137 -0.98 0.69 6.05
N SER A 138 -2.10 0.25 6.61
CA SER A 138 -2.89 -0.87 6.06
C SER A 138 -3.37 -0.60 4.63
N ALA A 139 -3.79 0.63 4.32
CA ALA A 139 -4.19 1.02 2.96
C ALA A 139 -2.99 1.00 2.01
N TYR A 140 -1.84 1.49 2.45
CA TYR A 140 -0.60 1.45 1.68
C TYR A 140 -0.14 0.01 1.43
N ASP A 141 -0.11 -0.82 2.46
CA ASP A 141 0.28 -2.23 2.36
C ASP A 141 -0.63 -3.00 1.39
N ASN A 142 -1.94 -2.70 1.40
CA ASN A 142 -2.88 -3.29 0.44
C ASN A 142 -2.56 -2.89 -1.01
N LEU A 143 -2.21 -1.62 -1.28
CA LEU A 143 -1.78 -1.18 -2.61
C LEU A 143 -0.49 -1.88 -3.04
N VAL A 144 0.52 -1.97 -2.16
CA VAL A 144 1.78 -2.68 -2.45
C VAL A 144 1.53 -4.18 -2.68
N ALA A 145 0.63 -4.80 -1.92
CA ALA A 145 0.24 -6.18 -2.14
C ALA A 145 -0.42 -6.38 -3.52
N GLN A 146 -1.26 -5.44 -3.97
CA GLN A 146 -1.84 -5.46 -5.31
C GLN A 146 -0.76 -5.35 -6.40
N VAL A 147 0.27 -4.49 -6.22
CA VAL A 147 1.41 -4.38 -7.15
C VAL A 147 2.10 -5.73 -7.32
N LYS A 148 2.39 -6.40 -6.20
CA LYS A 148 3.03 -7.73 -6.21
C LYS A 148 2.12 -8.80 -6.80
N ALA A 149 0.83 -8.80 -6.47
CA ALA A 149 -0.16 -9.73 -7.02
C ALA A 149 -0.36 -9.57 -8.53
N ALA A 150 -0.17 -8.35 -9.06
CA ALA A 150 -0.17 -8.05 -10.49
C ALA A 150 1.13 -8.48 -11.20
N SER A 151 2.02 -9.21 -10.50
CA SER A 151 3.30 -9.73 -11.01
C SER A 151 4.33 -8.67 -11.38
N PHE A 152 4.27 -7.50 -10.74
CA PHE A 152 5.38 -6.55 -10.78
C PHE A 152 6.51 -7.03 -9.86
N VAL A 153 7.73 -6.96 -10.36
CA VAL A 153 8.93 -7.41 -9.64
C VAL A 153 9.70 -6.20 -9.15
N LEU A 154 10.19 -6.23 -7.92
CA LEU A 154 11.05 -5.19 -7.37
C LEU A 154 12.35 -5.11 -8.19
N ASP A 155 12.57 -3.97 -8.82
CA ASP A 155 13.74 -3.67 -9.64
C ASP A 155 14.78 -2.83 -8.88
N MET A 156 14.31 -1.81 -8.18
CA MET A 156 15.18 -0.90 -7.44
C MET A 156 14.56 -0.58 -6.06
N PRO A 157 15.15 -1.08 -4.97
CA PRO A 157 14.75 -0.69 -3.62
C PRO A 157 15.32 0.69 -3.26
N GLY A 158 14.57 1.47 -2.44
CA GLY A 158 15.02 2.79 -2.00
C GLY A 158 13.98 3.52 -1.14
N ASN A 159 14.07 4.86 -1.10
CA ASN A 159 13.02 5.67 -0.48
C ASN A 159 11.68 5.53 -1.24
N GLU A 160 11.75 5.28 -2.51
CA GLU A 160 10.69 4.81 -3.37
C GLU A 160 11.13 3.47 -3.97
N ASP A 161 10.47 2.39 -3.57
CA ASP A 161 10.69 1.08 -4.18
C ASP A 161 10.10 1.06 -5.58
N VAL A 162 10.94 0.79 -6.58
CA VAL A 162 10.50 0.74 -7.98
C VAL A 162 10.26 -0.70 -8.40
N TYR A 163 9.04 -0.99 -8.79
CA TYR A 163 8.61 -2.28 -9.34
C TYR A 163 8.46 -2.18 -10.85
N LYS A 164 8.84 -3.22 -11.57
CA LYS A 164 8.74 -3.31 -13.03
C LYS A 164 7.97 -4.52 -13.50
N LYS A 165 7.22 -4.32 -14.57
CA LYS A 165 6.61 -5.37 -15.37
C LYS A 165 6.48 -4.87 -16.80
N ASP A 166 7.03 -5.61 -17.75
CA ASP A 166 7.10 -5.20 -19.15
C ASP A 166 7.67 -3.77 -19.31
N ASN A 167 6.94 -2.89 -19.97
CA ASN A 167 7.32 -1.49 -20.16
C ASN A 167 6.76 -0.54 -19.08
N ARG A 168 6.18 -1.07 -18.01
CA ARG A 168 5.52 -0.28 -16.97
C ARG A 168 6.33 -0.26 -15.69
N THR A 169 6.32 0.88 -15.03
CA THR A 169 6.94 1.04 -13.71
C THR A 169 5.92 1.49 -12.68
N ILE A 170 6.08 1.00 -11.45
CA ILE A 170 5.29 1.42 -10.30
C ILE A 170 6.27 1.76 -9.18
N GLY A 171 6.23 3.02 -8.72
CA GLY A 171 7.00 3.50 -7.57
C GLY A 171 6.14 3.45 -6.30
N CYS A 172 6.66 2.84 -5.24
CA CYS A 172 5.99 2.73 -3.94
C CYS A 172 6.80 3.47 -2.88
N ASN A 173 6.28 4.59 -2.36
CA ASN A 173 6.94 5.39 -1.32
C ASN A 173 6.22 5.20 0.01
N GLU A 174 6.85 4.47 0.93
CA GLU A 174 6.26 4.18 2.24
C GLU A 174 6.18 5.43 3.13
N GLY A 175 7.18 6.29 3.09
CA GLY A 175 7.23 7.51 3.90
C GLY A 175 6.06 8.46 3.59
N LEU A 176 5.74 8.62 2.33
CA LEU A 176 4.63 9.43 1.84
C LEU A 176 3.31 8.64 1.72
N LYS A 177 3.36 7.31 1.81
CA LYS A 177 2.23 6.39 1.56
C LYS A 177 1.59 6.63 0.19
N THR A 178 2.45 6.75 -0.82
CA THR A 178 2.04 6.95 -2.21
C THR A 178 2.48 5.79 -3.11
N VAL A 179 1.65 5.52 -4.12
CA VAL A 179 1.98 4.60 -5.21
C VAL A 179 1.83 5.35 -6.53
N ARG A 180 2.89 5.39 -7.32
CA ARG A 180 2.97 6.08 -8.61
C ARG A 180 3.02 5.06 -9.74
N VAL A 181 2.07 5.14 -10.65
CA VAL A 181 1.93 4.27 -11.84
C VAL A 181 2.27 5.09 -13.09
N GLN A 182 3.18 4.55 -13.92
CA GLN A 182 3.62 5.18 -15.19
C GLN A 182 4.03 4.14 -16.23
#